data_2c1faf4029979ee1aee977bf4ad82e40
#
_entry.id   2c1faf4029979ee1aee977bf4ad82e40
#
_cell.length_a   1.000
_cell.length_b   1.000
_cell.length_c   1.000
_cell.angle_alpha   90.00
_cell.angle_beta   90.00
_cell.angle_gamma   90.00
#
_symmetry.space_group_name_H-M   'P 1'
#
loop_
_entity.id
_entity.type
_entity.pdbx_description
1 polymer ?
#
loop_
_entity_poly.entity_id
_entity_poly.type
_entity_poly.pdbx_seq_one_letter_code
_entity_poly.pdbx_strand_id
1 'polypeptide(L)'
;MKLRNAKKQQQREETRVARKRKKVKDLTAAAANIQDAMNGNKTRVIDAADLDVLPKAVTDLIDDTPIIFKPNEGPQEDFLSAPEQDVLYGGAAGGGKSFALLADPLRYCHNANHRGLLLRRTLDELTELIDKSKQLYPKAFPGAIFRESKSTWVFPSGATMWFTYLDRDKDVTRFQGQAFNWIGIDEITQYPTSYVWDYLRSRLRSTDPELQQNLTMRCTANPGGVGGWWVKKMYIDAHEPNKAFGAKDLETGRTFVWPEHHPKA
;
A
#
# COMPACT_ATOMS: atom_id res chain seq x y z
N MET A 1 -7.30 15.57 -62.76
CA MET A 1 -7.76 14.64 -61.71
C MET A 1 -6.60 13.89 -61.02
N LYS A 2 -5.61 13.36 -61.73
CA LYS A 2 -4.46 12.60 -61.18
C LYS A 2 -3.59 13.40 -60.18
N LEU A 3 -3.27 14.67 -60.47
CA LEU A 3 -2.44 15.53 -59.59
C LEU A 3 -3.11 15.85 -58.25
N ARG A 4 -4.43 15.96 -58.21
CA ARG A 4 -5.20 16.25 -56.98
C ARG A 4 -5.22 15.05 -56.04
N ASN A 5 -5.23 13.83 -56.58
CA ASN A 5 -5.16 12.60 -55.82
C ASN A 5 -3.75 12.35 -55.27
N ALA A 6 -2.70 12.66 -56.03
CA ALA A 6 -1.32 12.54 -55.55
C ALA A 6 -1.03 13.49 -54.38
N LYS A 7 -1.49 14.77 -54.45
CA LYS A 7 -1.36 15.70 -53.31
C LYS A 7 -2.12 15.24 -52.06
N LYS A 8 -3.33 14.68 -52.22
CA LYS A 8 -4.08 14.11 -51.09
C LYS A 8 -3.39 12.89 -50.48
N GLN A 9 -2.77 12.08 -51.29
CA GLN A 9 -2.04 10.92 -50.86
C GLN A 9 -0.76 11.31 -50.08
N GLN A 10 -0.02 12.29 -50.60
CA GLN A 10 1.15 12.83 -49.93
C GLN A 10 0.82 13.49 -48.58
N GLN A 11 -0.27 14.27 -48.51
CA GLN A 11 -0.73 14.89 -47.26
C GLN A 11 -1.19 13.88 -46.21
N ARG A 12 -1.78 12.76 -46.65
CA ARG A 12 -2.13 11.63 -45.75
C ARG A 12 -0.89 10.93 -45.21
N GLU A 13 0.13 10.75 -46.07
CA GLU A 13 1.41 10.12 -45.66
C GLU A 13 2.17 11.02 -44.68
N GLU A 14 2.25 12.32 -44.93
CA GLU A 14 2.85 13.30 -44.02
C GLU A 14 2.14 13.34 -42.67
N THR A 15 0.80 13.31 -42.67
CA THR A 15 0.00 13.23 -41.41
C THR A 15 0.23 11.94 -40.68
N ARG A 16 0.37 10.81 -41.40
CA ARG A 16 0.66 9.51 -40.82
C ARG A 16 2.06 9.46 -40.19
N VAL A 17 3.06 10.04 -40.87
CA VAL A 17 4.44 10.15 -40.38
C VAL A 17 4.51 11.06 -39.15
N ALA A 18 3.80 12.21 -39.17
CA ALA A 18 3.73 13.13 -38.04
C ALA A 18 3.09 12.45 -36.80
N ARG A 19 1.99 11.71 -37.01
CA ARG A 19 1.36 10.91 -35.93
C ARG A 19 2.29 9.83 -35.38
N LYS A 20 3.03 9.12 -36.25
CA LYS A 20 4.03 8.14 -35.83
C LYS A 20 5.16 8.79 -35.01
N ARG A 21 5.69 9.95 -35.47
CA ARG A 21 6.74 10.70 -34.75
C ARG A 21 6.25 11.18 -33.40
N LYS A 22 5.02 11.69 -33.27
CA LYS A 22 4.42 12.07 -32.00
C LYS A 22 4.30 10.86 -31.10
N LYS A 23 3.77 9.74 -31.60
CA LYS A 23 3.64 8.49 -30.80
C LYS A 23 4.99 7.96 -30.31
N VAL A 24 6.04 8.00 -31.14
CA VAL A 24 7.41 7.61 -30.72
C VAL A 24 7.93 8.54 -29.65
N LYS A 25 7.70 9.85 -29.75
CA LYS A 25 8.13 10.83 -28.73
C LYS A 25 7.42 10.62 -27.40
N ASP A 26 6.10 10.34 -27.43
CA ASP A 26 5.30 10.03 -26.25
C ASP A 26 5.76 8.71 -25.59
N LEU A 27 6.09 7.70 -26.42
CA LEU A 27 6.63 6.42 -25.96
C LEU A 27 8.04 6.53 -25.36
N THR A 28 8.90 7.39 -25.94
CA THR A 28 10.23 7.65 -25.40
C THR A 28 10.14 8.37 -24.05
N ALA A 29 9.20 9.29 -23.90
CA ALA A 29 8.93 9.98 -22.64
C ALA A 29 8.38 9.01 -21.57
N ALA A 30 7.47 8.11 -21.97
CA ALA A 30 6.95 7.07 -21.08
C ALA A 30 8.05 6.07 -20.63
N ALA A 31 8.89 5.64 -21.58
CA ALA A 31 10.04 4.77 -21.27
C ALA A 31 11.06 5.44 -20.33
N ALA A 32 11.33 6.73 -20.51
CA ALA A 32 12.19 7.51 -19.62
C ALA A 32 11.59 7.61 -18.21
N ASN A 33 10.26 7.81 -18.09
CA ASN A 33 9.56 7.85 -16.80
C ASN A 33 9.59 6.47 -16.09
N ILE A 34 9.51 5.37 -16.85
CA ILE A 34 9.63 4.00 -16.31
C ILE A 34 11.07 3.76 -15.86
N GLN A 35 12.06 4.17 -16.64
CA GLN A 35 13.47 4.05 -16.27
C GLN A 35 13.79 4.87 -15.02
N ASP A 36 13.22 6.06 -14.87
CA ASP A 36 13.33 6.89 -13.67
C ASP A 36 12.63 6.26 -12.46
N ALA A 37 11.49 5.60 -12.66
CA ALA A 37 10.81 4.83 -11.62
C ALA A 37 11.61 3.60 -11.19
N MET A 38 12.20 2.86 -12.14
CA MET A 38 13.08 1.71 -11.86
C MET A 38 14.37 2.14 -11.14
N ASN A 39 14.85 3.36 -11.39
CA ASN A 39 16.02 3.96 -10.72
C ASN A 39 15.67 4.62 -9.38
N GLY A 40 14.42 4.51 -8.90
CA GLY A 40 13.98 5.04 -7.61
C GLY A 40 13.72 6.56 -7.59
N ASN A 41 13.69 7.22 -8.75
CA ASN A 41 13.60 8.68 -8.82
C ASN A 41 12.17 9.25 -8.92
N LYS A 42 11.15 8.47 -9.29
CA LYS A 42 9.73 8.88 -9.24
C LYS A 42 8.82 7.65 -9.32
N THR A 43 7.96 7.48 -8.35
CA THR A 43 6.85 6.53 -8.42
C THR A 43 5.64 7.20 -9.07
N ARG A 44 5.39 6.90 -10.33
CA ARG A 44 4.07 7.08 -10.91
C ARG A 44 3.39 5.71 -10.87
N VAL A 45 2.22 5.65 -10.27
CA VAL A 45 1.33 4.49 -10.44
C VAL A 45 1.02 4.42 -11.94
N ILE A 46 1.44 3.33 -12.58
CA ILE A 46 1.10 3.06 -13.99
C ILE A 46 -0.36 2.66 -13.99
N ASP A 47 -1.21 3.52 -14.53
CA ASP A 47 -2.63 3.22 -14.71
C ASP A 47 -2.81 2.16 -15.80
N ALA A 48 -3.86 1.33 -15.70
CA ALA A 48 -4.15 0.32 -16.72
C ALA A 48 -4.24 0.90 -18.14
N ALA A 49 -4.71 2.15 -18.26
CA ALA A 49 -4.73 2.90 -19.52
C ALA A 49 -3.33 3.24 -20.06
N ASP A 50 -2.32 3.36 -19.20
CA ASP A 50 -0.93 3.59 -19.61
C ASP A 50 -0.29 2.30 -20.17
N LEU A 51 -0.75 1.11 -19.76
CA LEU A 51 -0.27 -0.18 -20.25
C LEU A 51 -0.66 -0.43 -21.72
N ASP A 52 -1.84 0.01 -22.15
CA ASP A 52 -2.32 -0.15 -23.54
C ASP A 52 -1.51 0.67 -24.55
N VAL A 53 -0.71 1.64 -24.09
CA VAL A 53 0.10 2.55 -24.91
C VAL A 53 1.57 2.10 -25.00
N LEU A 54 1.99 1.14 -24.17
CA LEU A 54 3.37 0.68 -24.13
C LEU A 54 3.73 -0.16 -25.38
N PRO A 55 4.96 -0.03 -25.93
CA PRO A 55 5.45 -0.94 -26.95
C PRO A 55 5.46 -2.39 -26.39
N LYS A 56 5.16 -3.35 -27.25
CA LYS A 56 5.16 -4.77 -26.90
C LYS A 56 6.43 -5.20 -26.17
N ALA A 57 7.61 -4.65 -26.55
CA ALA A 57 8.88 -4.92 -25.89
C ALA A 57 8.92 -4.48 -24.41
N VAL A 58 8.17 -3.43 -24.04
CA VAL A 58 8.07 -2.98 -22.64
C VAL A 58 7.04 -3.83 -21.89
N THR A 59 5.95 -4.19 -22.55
CA THR A 59 4.95 -5.13 -22.00
C THR A 59 5.57 -6.51 -21.77
N ASP A 60 6.35 -7.01 -22.75
CA ASP A 60 7.09 -8.27 -22.63
C ASP A 60 8.10 -8.23 -21.45
N LEU A 61 8.77 -7.09 -21.20
CA LEU A 61 9.65 -6.90 -20.06
C LEU A 61 8.90 -6.88 -18.71
N ILE A 62 7.68 -6.33 -18.68
CA ILE A 62 6.81 -6.36 -17.50
C ILE A 62 6.29 -7.77 -17.26
N ASP A 63 5.91 -8.48 -18.33
CA ASP A 63 5.42 -9.86 -18.27
C ASP A 63 6.52 -10.85 -17.84
N ASP A 64 7.79 -10.58 -18.20
CA ASP A 64 8.94 -11.38 -17.75
C ASP A 64 9.38 -11.07 -16.30
N THR A 65 8.84 -10.01 -15.67
CA THR A 65 9.15 -9.70 -14.28
C THR A 65 8.47 -10.73 -13.36
N PRO A 66 9.23 -11.45 -12.53
CA PRO A 66 8.64 -12.48 -11.68
C PRO A 66 7.63 -11.86 -10.72
N ILE A 67 6.40 -12.33 -10.75
CA ILE A 67 5.37 -11.96 -9.80
C ILE A 67 5.75 -12.54 -8.44
N ILE A 68 6.21 -11.69 -7.53
CA ILE A 68 6.63 -12.07 -6.18
C ILE A 68 5.43 -12.34 -5.28
N PHE A 69 4.37 -11.56 -5.45
CA PHE A 69 3.12 -11.68 -4.72
C PHE A 69 1.96 -11.26 -5.61
N LYS A 70 0.95 -12.13 -5.71
CA LYS A 70 -0.33 -11.83 -6.34
C LYS A 70 -1.41 -11.96 -5.28
N PRO A 71 -2.21 -10.92 -5.01
CA PRO A 71 -3.32 -11.02 -4.09
C PRO A 71 -4.37 -12.01 -4.60
N ASN A 72 -5.07 -12.64 -3.69
CA ASN A 72 -6.29 -13.38 -4.01
C ASN A 72 -7.39 -12.39 -4.39
N GLU A 73 -8.18 -12.72 -5.41
CA GLU A 73 -9.33 -11.93 -5.81
C GLU A 73 -10.32 -11.72 -4.64
N GLY A 74 -10.94 -10.55 -4.61
CA GLY A 74 -11.89 -10.16 -3.58
C GLY A 74 -11.22 -9.54 -2.35
N PRO A 75 -11.51 -9.97 -1.11
CA PRO A 75 -11.18 -9.21 0.10
C PRO A 75 -9.68 -8.88 0.30
N GLN A 76 -8.77 -9.70 -0.22
CA GLN A 76 -7.33 -9.42 -0.13
C GLN A 76 -6.91 -8.32 -1.11
N GLU A 77 -7.46 -8.35 -2.32
CA GLU A 77 -7.26 -7.31 -3.32
C GLU A 77 -7.91 -5.99 -2.88
N ASP A 78 -9.15 -6.04 -2.36
CA ASP A 78 -9.85 -4.88 -1.82
C ASP A 78 -9.05 -4.21 -0.71
N PHE A 79 -8.50 -4.98 0.24
CA PHE A 79 -7.66 -4.47 1.31
C PHE A 79 -6.40 -3.77 0.80
N LEU A 80 -5.73 -4.36 -0.19
CA LEU A 80 -4.49 -3.80 -0.75
C LEU A 80 -4.75 -2.59 -1.65
N SER A 81 -5.89 -2.52 -2.31
CA SER A 81 -6.27 -1.40 -3.18
C SER A 81 -6.98 -0.27 -2.44
N ALA A 82 -7.36 -0.48 -1.17
CA ALA A 82 -8.11 0.49 -0.38
C ALA A 82 -7.33 1.80 -0.21
N PRO A 83 -7.86 2.95 -0.67
CA PRO A 83 -7.19 4.25 -0.55
C PRO A 83 -7.31 4.88 0.83
N GLU A 84 -8.12 4.29 1.71
CA GLU A 84 -8.41 4.82 3.03
C GLU A 84 -7.19 4.76 3.93
N GLN A 85 -7.10 5.74 4.83
CA GLN A 85 -6.04 5.80 5.82
C GLN A 85 -6.12 4.63 6.80
N ASP A 86 -7.31 4.33 7.30
CA ASP A 86 -7.56 3.29 8.30
C ASP A 86 -8.41 2.17 7.69
N VAL A 87 -7.83 0.96 7.56
CA VAL A 87 -8.53 -0.20 6.97
C VAL A 87 -8.40 -1.43 7.87
N LEU A 88 -9.52 -2.13 8.05
CA LEU A 88 -9.58 -3.41 8.72
C LEU A 88 -9.85 -4.54 7.73
N TYR A 89 -8.96 -5.53 7.69
CA TYR A 89 -9.20 -6.80 6.99
C TYR A 89 -9.68 -7.85 7.99
N GLY A 90 -11.01 -7.95 8.13
CA GLY A 90 -11.67 -8.95 8.97
C GLY A 90 -11.94 -10.26 8.23
N GLY A 91 -12.09 -11.36 8.96
CA GLY A 91 -12.52 -12.64 8.39
C GLY A 91 -11.88 -13.85 9.06
N ALA A 92 -12.32 -15.05 8.65
CA ALA A 92 -11.82 -16.32 9.18
C ALA A 92 -10.32 -16.54 8.92
N ALA A 93 -9.71 -17.46 9.63
CA ALA A 93 -8.33 -17.89 9.41
C ALA A 93 -8.15 -18.42 7.97
N GLY A 94 -6.94 -18.28 7.42
CA GLY A 94 -6.62 -18.75 6.08
C GLY A 94 -6.92 -17.77 4.93
N GLY A 95 -7.58 -16.63 5.18
CA GLY A 95 -7.91 -15.63 4.16
C GLY A 95 -6.73 -14.78 3.65
N GLY A 96 -5.49 -15.11 3.97
CA GLY A 96 -4.32 -14.37 3.49
C GLY A 96 -4.06 -13.02 4.17
N LYS A 97 -4.77 -12.70 5.28
CA LYS A 97 -4.69 -11.41 5.99
C LYS A 97 -3.26 -11.00 6.36
N SER A 98 -2.52 -11.88 7.03
CA SER A 98 -1.15 -11.59 7.46
C SER A 98 -0.20 -11.38 6.26
N PHE A 99 -0.43 -12.09 5.15
CA PHE A 99 0.34 -11.88 3.92
C PHE A 99 0.04 -10.52 3.28
N ALA A 100 -1.24 -10.12 3.22
CA ALA A 100 -1.63 -8.79 2.75
C ALA A 100 -1.01 -7.70 3.63
N LEU A 101 -1.04 -7.88 4.95
CA LEU A 101 -0.43 -6.94 5.89
C LEU A 101 1.09 -6.82 5.73
N LEU A 102 1.78 -7.90 5.34
CA LEU A 102 3.21 -7.88 5.03
C LEU A 102 3.49 -7.25 3.65
N ALA A 103 2.62 -7.43 2.68
CA ALA A 103 2.79 -6.91 1.31
C ALA A 103 2.50 -5.40 1.21
N ASP A 104 1.50 -4.90 1.92
CA ASP A 104 1.03 -3.51 1.81
C ASP A 104 2.12 -2.44 2.00
N PRO A 105 3.00 -2.50 3.02
CA PRO A 105 4.02 -1.47 3.24
C PRO A 105 5.13 -1.48 2.18
N LEU A 106 5.28 -2.56 1.41
CA LEU A 106 6.34 -2.67 0.41
C LEU A 106 6.22 -1.61 -0.69
N ARG A 107 5.02 -1.10 -0.95
CA ARG A 107 4.78 0.00 -1.91
C ARG A 107 5.53 1.28 -1.58
N TYR A 108 5.94 1.46 -0.32
CA TYR A 108 6.65 2.66 0.15
C TYR A 108 8.15 2.41 0.38
N CYS A 109 8.62 1.17 0.27
CA CYS A 109 10.00 0.80 0.60
C CYS A 109 11.04 1.31 -0.40
N HIS A 110 10.63 1.95 -1.50
CA HIS A 110 11.50 2.69 -2.41
C HIS A 110 11.90 4.07 -1.84
N ASN A 111 11.11 4.64 -0.92
CA ASN A 111 11.37 5.95 -0.31
C ASN A 111 12.23 5.79 0.95
N ALA A 112 13.39 6.45 0.98
CA ALA A 112 14.35 6.38 2.09
C ALA A 112 13.79 6.84 3.45
N ASN A 113 12.76 7.71 3.42
CA ASN A 113 12.10 8.24 4.61
C ASN A 113 10.99 7.33 5.14
N HIS A 114 10.69 6.22 4.44
CA HIS A 114 9.67 5.28 4.91
C HIS A 114 10.05 4.66 6.26
N ARG A 115 9.11 4.77 7.20
CA ARG A 115 9.20 4.20 8.55
C ARG A 115 7.91 3.46 8.84
N GLY A 116 7.91 2.15 8.67
CA GLY A 116 6.78 1.30 8.98
C GLY A 116 6.93 0.63 10.35
N LEU A 117 5.79 0.37 10.98
CA LEU A 117 5.67 -0.36 12.23
C LEU A 117 4.68 -1.51 12.05
N LEU A 118 5.08 -2.74 12.36
CA LEU A 118 4.20 -3.90 12.39
C LEU A 118 4.10 -4.43 13.82
N LEU A 119 2.89 -4.52 14.33
CA LEU A 119 2.59 -5.00 15.67
C LEU A 119 1.87 -6.34 15.68
N ARG A 120 2.21 -7.15 16.67
CA ARG A 120 1.49 -8.33 17.08
C ARG A 120 1.29 -8.33 18.61
N ARG A 121 0.39 -9.16 19.15
CA ARG A 121 0.16 -9.24 20.59
C ARG A 121 1.30 -9.89 21.33
N THR A 122 1.80 -11.02 20.83
CA THR A 122 2.84 -11.83 21.48
C THR A 122 4.09 -11.99 20.64
N LEU A 123 5.21 -12.36 21.28
CA LEU A 123 6.47 -12.60 20.57
C LEU A 123 6.40 -13.84 19.66
N ASP A 124 5.75 -14.92 20.13
CA ASP A 124 5.64 -16.15 19.34
C ASP A 124 4.89 -15.92 18.04
N GLU A 125 3.77 -15.21 18.12
CA GLU A 125 2.99 -14.85 16.94
C GLU A 125 3.75 -13.89 16.00
N LEU A 126 4.56 -12.96 16.57
CA LEU A 126 5.40 -12.06 15.79
C LEU A 126 6.47 -12.84 15.02
N THR A 127 7.04 -13.89 15.61
CA THR A 127 8.06 -14.72 14.97
C THR A 127 7.56 -15.33 13.66
N GLU A 128 6.29 -15.79 13.64
CA GLU A 128 5.67 -16.29 12.39
C GLU A 128 5.62 -15.22 11.30
N LEU A 129 5.29 -13.98 11.65
CA LEU A 129 5.27 -12.87 10.69
C LEU A 129 6.68 -12.51 10.19
N ILE A 130 7.69 -12.56 11.09
CA ILE A 130 9.09 -12.34 10.72
C ILE A 130 9.53 -13.41 9.71
N ASP A 131 9.22 -14.68 9.96
CA ASP A 131 9.61 -15.78 9.07
C ASP A 131 8.93 -15.67 7.69
N LYS A 132 7.67 -15.29 7.65
CA LYS A 132 6.96 -14.99 6.39
C LYS A 132 7.60 -13.81 5.66
N SER A 133 7.98 -12.75 6.39
CA SER A 133 8.64 -11.59 5.79
C SER A 133 10.02 -11.93 5.21
N LYS A 134 10.78 -12.83 5.86
CA LYS A 134 12.07 -13.35 5.35
C LYS A 134 11.92 -14.10 4.03
N GLN A 135 10.75 -14.68 3.76
CA GLN A 135 10.47 -15.34 2.48
C GLN A 135 10.06 -14.35 1.39
N LEU A 136 9.43 -13.22 1.75
CA LEU A 136 8.84 -12.25 0.82
C LEU A 136 9.80 -11.09 0.52
N TYR A 137 10.33 -10.40 1.54
CA TYR A 137 11.01 -9.12 1.39
C TYR A 137 12.31 -9.18 0.58
N PRO A 138 13.20 -10.20 0.74
CA PRO A 138 14.41 -10.29 -0.08
C PRO A 138 14.11 -10.57 -1.56
N LYS A 139 12.97 -11.17 -1.88
CA LYS A 139 12.55 -11.39 -3.27
C LYS A 139 12.02 -10.11 -3.89
N ALA A 140 11.21 -9.33 -3.12
CA ALA A 140 10.65 -8.07 -3.57
C ALA A 140 11.72 -6.95 -3.66
N PHE A 141 12.68 -6.95 -2.73
CA PHE A 141 13.76 -5.98 -2.65
C PHE A 141 15.08 -6.71 -2.45
N PRO A 142 15.77 -7.13 -3.53
CA PRO A 142 17.10 -7.71 -3.44
C PRO A 142 18.04 -6.77 -2.67
N GLY A 143 18.65 -7.27 -1.61
CA GLY A 143 19.50 -6.48 -0.69
C GLY A 143 18.77 -5.97 0.56
N ALA A 144 17.47 -6.24 0.75
CA ALA A 144 16.82 -6.02 2.03
C ALA A 144 17.40 -6.93 3.11
N ILE A 145 17.69 -6.37 4.29
CA ILE A 145 18.38 -7.06 5.40
C ILE A 145 17.52 -6.96 6.66
N PHE A 146 17.27 -8.10 7.30
CA PHE A 146 16.63 -8.14 8.62
C PHE A 146 17.69 -8.05 9.73
N ARG A 147 17.58 -7.03 10.57
CA ARG A 147 18.46 -6.85 11.75
C ARG A 147 17.80 -7.50 12.96
N GLU A 148 18.21 -8.71 13.29
CA GLU A 148 17.64 -9.53 14.38
C GLU A 148 17.62 -8.78 15.72
N SER A 149 18.73 -8.12 16.11
CA SER A 149 18.83 -7.43 17.40
C SER A 149 17.85 -6.26 17.57
N LYS A 150 17.30 -5.73 16.46
CA LYS A 150 16.36 -4.63 16.44
C LYS A 150 14.98 -5.04 15.91
N SER A 151 14.83 -6.29 15.50
CA SER A 151 13.64 -6.80 14.80
C SER A 151 13.18 -5.86 13.67
N THR A 152 14.14 -5.39 12.86
CA THR A 152 13.91 -4.32 11.88
C THR A 152 14.45 -4.70 10.51
N TRP A 153 13.61 -4.63 9.50
CA TRP A 153 14.02 -4.65 8.11
C TRP A 153 14.63 -3.31 7.70
N VAL A 154 15.71 -3.38 6.96
CA VAL A 154 16.35 -2.24 6.29
C VAL A 154 16.41 -2.55 4.81
N PHE A 155 15.79 -1.68 4.01
CA PHE A 155 15.73 -1.81 2.55
C PHE A 155 16.89 -1.05 1.88
N PRO A 156 17.22 -1.38 0.62
CA PRO A 156 18.31 -0.71 -0.11
C PRO A 156 18.16 0.81 -0.20
N SER A 157 16.95 1.31 -0.25
CA SER A 157 16.64 2.75 -0.22
C SER A 157 16.98 3.45 1.09
N GLY A 158 17.12 2.71 2.20
CA GLY A 158 17.19 3.23 3.56
C GLY A 158 15.85 3.20 4.30
N ALA A 159 14.76 2.81 3.65
CA ALA A 159 13.47 2.55 4.30
C ALA A 159 13.60 1.50 5.41
N THR A 160 12.75 1.58 6.42
CA THR A 160 12.77 0.63 7.52
C THR A 160 11.37 0.15 7.90
N MET A 161 11.27 -1.13 8.27
CA MET A 161 10.08 -1.72 8.85
C MET A 161 10.43 -2.35 10.19
N TRP A 162 9.89 -1.82 11.27
CA TRP A 162 10.09 -2.33 12.62
C TRP A 162 8.97 -3.32 12.98
N PHE A 163 9.34 -4.53 13.32
CA PHE A 163 8.46 -5.59 13.78
C PHE A 163 8.56 -5.69 15.29
N THR A 164 7.42 -5.66 15.98
CA THR A 164 7.42 -5.66 17.42
C THR A 164 6.12 -6.22 18.00
N TYR A 165 6.09 -6.44 19.30
CA TYR A 165 4.91 -6.96 20.00
C TYR A 165 4.60 -6.12 21.24
N LEU A 166 3.37 -6.22 21.75
CA LEU A 166 2.89 -5.54 22.95
C LEU A 166 2.09 -6.52 23.81
N ASP A 167 2.74 -7.10 24.82
CA ASP A 167 2.06 -7.96 25.80
C ASP A 167 1.04 -7.17 26.64
N ARG A 168 1.35 -5.93 26.94
CA ARG A 168 0.50 -5.04 27.75
C ARG A 168 0.21 -3.76 26.98
N ASP A 169 -1.04 -3.33 27.03
CA ASP A 169 -1.48 -2.13 26.31
C ASP A 169 -0.68 -0.87 26.73
N LYS A 170 -0.32 -0.75 28.01
CA LYS A 170 0.47 0.37 28.54
C LYS A 170 1.87 0.48 27.92
N ASP A 171 2.43 -0.60 27.40
CA ASP A 171 3.77 -0.61 26.82
C ASP A 171 3.80 0.13 25.45
N VAL A 172 2.64 0.52 24.92
CA VAL A 172 2.52 1.37 23.72
C VAL A 172 3.21 2.73 23.90
N THR A 173 3.36 3.19 25.14
CA THR A 173 4.05 4.46 25.45
C THR A 173 5.53 4.47 25.04
N ARG A 174 6.16 3.30 24.81
CA ARG A 174 7.52 3.20 24.28
C ARG A 174 7.69 3.82 22.89
N PHE A 175 6.59 4.02 22.16
CA PHE A 175 6.60 4.73 20.86
C PHE A 175 6.49 6.24 21.01
N GLN A 176 6.54 6.78 22.24
CA GLN A 176 6.54 8.22 22.46
C GLN A 176 7.72 8.87 21.73
N GLY A 177 7.46 9.98 21.04
CA GLY A 177 8.46 10.68 20.25
C GLY A 177 8.74 10.08 18.87
N GLN A 178 8.26 8.86 18.58
CA GLN A 178 8.44 8.23 17.27
C GLN A 178 7.37 8.69 16.26
N ALA A 179 7.69 8.55 14.98
CA ALA A 179 6.81 8.84 13.87
C ALA A 179 6.91 7.70 12.83
N PHE A 180 5.76 7.28 12.34
CA PHE A 180 5.63 6.26 11.32
C PHE A 180 4.70 6.79 10.23
N ASN A 181 4.93 6.42 8.99
CA ASN A 181 3.99 6.71 7.90
C ASN A 181 3.09 5.52 7.57
N TRP A 182 3.45 4.33 8.03
CA TRP A 182 2.67 3.11 7.92
C TRP A 182 2.68 2.34 9.25
N ILE A 183 1.50 1.93 9.71
CA ILE A 183 1.35 1.12 10.92
C ILE A 183 0.43 -0.06 10.61
N GLY A 184 0.92 -1.27 10.85
CA GLY A 184 0.16 -2.51 10.76
C GLY A 184 -0.08 -3.11 12.14
N ILE A 185 -1.31 -3.49 12.45
CA ILE A 185 -1.65 -4.24 13.67
C ILE A 185 -2.31 -5.54 13.25
N ASP A 186 -1.59 -6.64 13.42
CA ASP A 186 -2.13 -7.96 13.13
C ASP A 186 -2.93 -8.48 14.34
N GLU A 187 -4.11 -9.06 14.08
CA GLU A 187 -5.06 -9.56 15.08
C GLU A 187 -5.45 -8.50 16.15
N ILE A 188 -5.91 -7.34 15.66
CA ILE A 188 -6.25 -6.19 16.53
C ILE A 188 -7.29 -6.53 17.59
N THR A 189 -8.13 -7.54 17.39
CA THR A 189 -9.10 -8.03 18.37
C THR A 189 -8.49 -8.68 19.62
N GLN A 190 -7.19 -8.92 19.64
CA GLN A 190 -6.49 -9.37 20.84
C GLN A 190 -6.22 -8.23 21.84
N TYR A 191 -6.41 -6.97 21.46
CA TYR A 191 -6.29 -5.82 22.36
C TYR A 191 -7.65 -5.51 22.99
N PRO A 192 -7.77 -5.52 24.34
CA PRO A 192 -9.05 -5.39 25.05
C PRO A 192 -9.79 -4.07 24.77
N THR A 193 -9.04 -3.00 24.49
CA THR A 193 -9.58 -1.66 24.24
C THR A 193 -8.92 -1.03 23.02
N SER A 194 -9.51 0.07 22.51
CA SER A 194 -8.92 0.84 21.42
C SER A 194 -7.64 1.60 21.78
N TYR A 195 -7.24 1.63 23.05
CA TYR A 195 -6.14 2.46 23.56
C TYR A 195 -4.84 2.32 22.75
N VAL A 196 -4.42 1.10 22.40
CA VAL A 196 -3.22 0.87 21.58
C VAL A 196 -3.41 1.46 20.18
N TRP A 197 -4.57 1.28 19.57
CA TRP A 197 -4.90 1.81 18.27
C TRP A 197 -4.91 3.35 18.27
N ASP A 198 -5.61 3.96 19.23
CA ASP A 198 -5.70 5.41 19.38
C ASP A 198 -4.31 6.05 19.58
N TYR A 199 -3.49 5.45 20.44
CA TYR A 199 -2.14 5.92 20.72
C TYR A 199 -1.26 5.85 19.47
N LEU A 200 -1.27 4.74 18.75
CA LEU A 200 -0.46 4.56 17.54
C LEU A 200 -0.94 5.45 16.40
N ARG A 201 -2.23 5.68 16.27
CA ARG A 201 -2.77 6.62 15.28
C ARG A 201 -2.20 8.02 15.47
N SER A 202 -1.97 8.46 16.71
CA SER A 202 -1.30 9.73 16.99
C SER A 202 0.19 9.76 16.59
N ARG A 203 0.79 8.61 16.31
CA ARG A 203 2.18 8.47 15.81
C ARG A 203 2.25 8.42 14.29
N LEU A 204 1.12 8.34 13.62
CA LEU A 204 1.02 8.27 12.16
C LEU A 204 1.25 9.66 11.55
N ARG A 205 2.48 9.91 11.13
CA ARG A 205 2.91 11.21 10.58
C ARG A 205 4.19 11.08 9.77
N SER A 206 4.39 11.97 8.80
CA SER A 206 5.63 12.10 8.04
C SER A 206 5.89 13.56 7.70
N THR A 207 7.14 13.93 7.51
CA THR A 207 7.56 15.21 6.95
C THR A 207 7.87 15.11 5.45
N ASP A 208 7.95 13.91 4.93
CA ASP A 208 8.12 13.65 3.51
C ASP A 208 6.79 13.89 2.78
N PRO A 209 6.74 14.71 1.70
CA PRO A 209 5.48 15.07 1.04
C PRO A 209 4.73 13.88 0.42
N GLU A 210 5.44 12.89 -0.13
CA GLU A 210 4.83 11.68 -0.68
C GLU A 210 4.20 10.84 0.42
N LEU A 211 4.96 10.57 1.48
CA LEU A 211 4.51 9.75 2.60
C LEU A 211 3.45 10.45 3.45
N GLN A 212 3.46 11.79 3.53
CA GLN A 212 2.45 12.58 4.22
C GLN A 212 1.06 12.43 3.60
N GLN A 213 0.98 12.29 2.28
CA GLN A 213 -0.28 12.06 1.57
C GLN A 213 -0.77 10.62 1.69
N ASN A 214 0.10 9.70 2.05
CA ASN A 214 -0.13 8.26 2.09
C ASN A 214 0.06 7.67 3.50
N LEU A 215 -0.31 8.42 4.52
CA LEU A 215 -0.31 7.90 5.89
C LEU A 215 -1.32 6.78 6.03
N THR A 216 -0.88 5.60 6.48
CA THR A 216 -1.68 4.39 6.40
C THR A 216 -1.64 3.59 7.69
N MET A 217 -2.82 3.21 8.17
CA MET A 217 -3.01 2.27 9.27
C MET A 217 -3.79 1.06 8.78
N ARG A 218 -3.21 -0.11 8.87
CA ARG A 218 -3.75 -1.39 8.40
C ARG A 218 -3.94 -2.33 9.57
N CYS A 219 -5.15 -2.83 9.74
CA CYS A 219 -5.45 -3.78 10.80
C CYS A 219 -5.97 -5.09 10.21
N THR A 220 -5.66 -6.21 10.88
CA THR A 220 -6.31 -7.48 10.58
C THR A 220 -7.04 -7.99 11.81
N ALA A 221 -8.07 -8.80 11.62
CA ALA A 221 -8.81 -9.43 12.70
C ALA A 221 -9.39 -10.77 12.31
N ASN A 222 -9.38 -11.71 13.26
CA ASN A 222 -10.28 -12.84 13.24
C ASN A 222 -11.56 -12.50 14.02
N PRO A 223 -12.72 -13.11 13.70
CA PRO A 223 -13.92 -12.95 14.50
C PRO A 223 -13.69 -13.39 15.94
N GLY A 224 -14.22 -12.66 16.91
CA GLY A 224 -14.05 -12.93 18.32
C GLY A 224 -12.88 -12.14 18.94
N GLY A 225 -12.29 -12.69 20.00
CA GLY A 225 -11.23 -12.02 20.79
C GLY A 225 -11.79 -11.01 21.79
N VAL A 226 -10.96 -10.70 22.81
CA VAL A 226 -11.35 -9.82 23.92
C VAL A 226 -11.70 -8.39 23.49
N GLY A 227 -11.10 -7.91 22.39
CA GLY A 227 -11.34 -6.59 21.81
C GLY A 227 -12.37 -6.58 20.68
N GLY A 228 -12.97 -7.72 20.36
CA GLY A 228 -13.93 -7.82 19.25
C GLY A 228 -15.08 -6.82 19.34
N TRP A 229 -15.51 -6.48 20.55
CA TRP A 229 -16.61 -5.54 20.80
C TRP A 229 -16.29 -4.10 20.32
N TRP A 230 -15.09 -3.58 20.61
CA TRP A 230 -14.75 -2.21 20.20
C TRP A 230 -14.37 -2.15 18.71
N VAL A 231 -13.68 -3.19 18.19
CA VAL A 231 -13.36 -3.32 16.76
C VAL A 231 -14.65 -3.38 15.94
N LYS A 232 -15.62 -4.21 16.35
CA LYS A 232 -16.93 -4.28 15.71
C LYS A 232 -17.64 -2.92 15.73
N LYS A 233 -17.67 -2.26 16.90
CA LYS A 233 -18.29 -0.95 17.04
C LYS A 233 -17.64 0.11 16.13
N MET A 234 -16.31 0.08 15.98
CA MET A 234 -15.55 1.07 15.21
C MET A 234 -15.67 0.87 13.71
N TYR A 235 -15.54 -0.38 13.23
CA TYR A 235 -15.42 -0.66 11.81
C TYR A 235 -16.68 -1.25 11.16
N ILE A 236 -17.57 -1.83 11.93
CA ILE A 236 -18.75 -2.55 11.40
C ILE A 236 -20.06 -1.87 11.77
N ASP A 237 -20.31 -1.63 13.07
CA ASP A 237 -21.59 -1.12 13.54
C ASP A 237 -21.74 0.39 13.35
N ALA A 238 -20.66 1.11 13.15
CA ALA A 238 -20.68 2.57 13.01
C ALA A 238 -21.49 3.03 11.78
N HIS A 239 -21.58 2.19 10.74
CA HIS A 239 -22.15 2.59 9.46
C HIS A 239 -22.83 1.43 8.74
N GLU A 240 -23.85 1.77 7.94
CA GLU A 240 -24.49 0.81 7.04
C GLU A 240 -23.55 0.46 5.86
N PRO A 241 -23.60 -0.81 5.38
CA PRO A 241 -22.86 -1.23 4.20
C PRO A 241 -23.15 -0.35 2.97
N ASN A 242 -22.09 0.04 2.26
CA ASN A 242 -22.16 0.76 0.98
C ASN A 242 -22.92 2.11 1.03
N LYS A 243 -23.04 2.73 2.21
CA LYS A 243 -23.57 4.10 2.34
C LYS A 243 -22.45 5.07 2.68
N ALA A 244 -22.47 6.24 2.06
CA ALA A 244 -21.63 7.35 2.45
C ALA A 244 -21.91 7.72 3.90
N PHE A 245 -20.89 7.98 4.68
CA PHE A 245 -21.03 8.44 6.04
C PHE A 245 -20.01 9.52 6.38
N GLY A 246 -20.38 10.41 7.29
CA GLY A 246 -19.48 11.36 7.88
C GLY A 246 -19.07 10.91 9.28
N ALA A 247 -17.79 10.70 9.51
CA ALA A 247 -17.25 10.51 10.84
C ALA A 247 -16.65 11.83 11.33
N LYS A 248 -17.00 12.25 12.53
CA LYS A 248 -16.41 13.43 13.17
C LYS A 248 -15.30 12.96 14.09
N ASP A 249 -14.09 13.42 13.81
CA ASP A 249 -12.98 13.30 14.75
C ASP A 249 -13.30 14.14 16.01
N LEU A 250 -13.39 13.47 17.13
CA LEU A 250 -13.79 14.09 18.39
C LEU A 250 -12.72 15.05 18.96
N GLU A 251 -11.44 14.82 18.60
CA GLU A 251 -10.34 15.69 19.06
C GLU A 251 -10.13 16.90 18.15
N THR A 252 -10.20 16.70 16.83
CA THR A 252 -9.92 17.77 15.86
C THR A 252 -11.18 18.43 15.32
N GLY A 253 -12.36 17.87 15.55
CA GLY A 253 -13.64 18.35 15.03
C GLY A 253 -13.79 18.21 13.51
N ARG A 254 -12.85 17.60 12.82
CA ARG A 254 -12.90 17.39 11.37
C ARG A 254 -13.93 16.33 11.02
N THR A 255 -14.69 16.60 9.97
CA THR A 255 -15.65 15.64 9.42
C THR A 255 -15.02 14.97 8.20
N PHE A 256 -14.97 13.63 8.21
CA PHE A 256 -14.58 12.81 7.07
C PHE A 256 -15.86 12.30 6.42
N VAL A 257 -15.98 12.46 5.10
CA VAL A 257 -17.11 11.94 4.31
C VAL A 257 -16.59 10.83 3.42
N TRP A 258 -17.16 9.64 3.55
CA TRP A 258 -16.85 8.49 2.71
C TRP A 258 -17.88 8.39 1.58
N PRO A 259 -17.47 8.19 0.31
CA PRO A 259 -18.40 8.13 -0.82
C PRO A 259 -19.29 6.88 -0.79
N GLU A 260 -20.47 6.98 -1.41
CA GLU A 260 -21.53 5.95 -1.37
C GLU A 260 -21.12 4.57 -1.94
N HIS A 261 -20.06 4.49 -2.73
CA HIS A 261 -19.60 3.24 -3.37
C HIS A 261 -18.30 2.73 -2.79
N HIS A 262 -17.96 3.18 -1.58
CA HIS A 262 -16.76 2.69 -0.93
C HIS A 262 -16.94 1.22 -0.54
N PRO A 263 -16.10 0.27 -1.04
CA PRO A 263 -16.14 -1.09 -0.54
C PRO A 263 -15.87 -1.02 0.97
N LYS A 264 -16.74 -1.63 1.75
CA LYS A 264 -16.51 -1.69 3.20
C LYS A 264 -15.31 -2.53 3.50
N ALA A 265 -14.37 -1.93 4.18
CA ALA A 265 -13.37 -2.70 4.89
C ALA A 265 -14.01 -3.56 5.98
#